data_a5b98a707bc34ec7090240b83b22225e
#
_entry.id   a5b98a707bc34ec7090240b83b22225e
#
_cell.length_a   1.000
_cell.length_b   1.000
_cell.length_c   1.000
_cell.angle_alpha   90.00
_cell.angle_beta   90.00
_cell.angle_gamma   90.00
#
_symmetry.space_group_name_H-M   'P 1'
#
loop_
_entity.id
_entity.type
_entity.pdbx_description
1 polymer ?
#
loop_
_entity_poly.entity_id
_entity_poly.type
_entity_poly.pdbx_seq_one_letter_code
_entity_poly.pdbx_strand_id
1 'polypeptide(L)'
;GYLDEISVRSDMNARNLAVTGSGVMFERDKQGFLPKLMEKMYEDRVVYKKRMLEAEQQYQKTPTPELEKIIAQNKNMQLARKIQLNSAYGALSNKYFRWYDDTLAESITLSGQLAIMWIAREMNAYLNKLFETKDRDYVIACDTDSMYITLEPLVARCGLEGKDPLEVVKFLDA
;
A
#
# COMPACT_ATOMS: atom_id res chain seq x y z
N GLY A 1 -8.16 24.34 -24.13
CA GLY A 1 -7.43 23.32 -24.85
C GLY A 1 -7.07 22.20 -23.94
N TYR A 2 -7.57 21.02 -24.24
CA TYR A 2 -7.12 19.80 -23.55
C TYR A 2 -5.64 19.61 -23.88
N LEU A 3 -4.79 19.57 -22.85
CA LEU A 3 -3.40 19.18 -23.02
C LEU A 3 -3.40 17.72 -23.51
N ASP A 4 -2.79 17.50 -24.67
CA ASP A 4 -2.62 16.14 -25.17
C ASP A 4 -1.74 15.35 -24.20
N GLU A 5 -2.19 14.15 -23.79
CA GLU A 5 -1.52 13.30 -22.80
C GLU A 5 -0.05 13.03 -23.17
N ILE A 6 0.22 12.86 -24.47
CA ILE A 6 1.57 12.60 -24.99
C ILE A 6 2.47 13.84 -24.81
N SER A 7 1.96 15.03 -25.10
CA SER A 7 2.73 16.27 -24.96
C SER A 7 3.01 16.61 -23.50
N VAL A 8 2.05 16.41 -22.61
CA VAL A 8 2.23 16.61 -21.17
C VAL A 8 3.26 15.63 -20.62
N ARG A 9 3.18 14.35 -20.98
CA ARG A 9 4.13 13.32 -20.55
C ARG A 9 5.55 13.61 -21.06
N SER A 10 5.67 14.08 -22.30
CA SER A 10 6.95 14.47 -22.89
C SER A 10 7.58 15.65 -22.16
N ASP A 11 6.79 16.71 -21.88
CA ASP A 11 7.25 17.88 -21.15
C ASP A 11 7.69 17.54 -19.70
N MET A 12 6.91 16.71 -19.00
CA MET A 12 7.26 16.24 -17.66
C MET A 12 8.57 15.46 -17.63
N ASN A 13 8.77 14.57 -18.61
CA ASN A 13 10.01 13.81 -18.73
C ASN A 13 11.21 14.72 -19.07
N ALA A 14 11.03 15.68 -19.97
CA ALA A 14 12.07 16.63 -20.34
C ALA A 14 12.51 17.50 -19.15
N ARG A 15 11.58 17.86 -18.27
CA ARG A 15 11.85 18.63 -17.05
C ARG A 15 12.22 17.78 -15.84
N ASN A 16 12.24 16.46 -15.97
CA ASN A 16 12.48 15.53 -14.86
C ASN A 16 11.52 15.72 -13.67
N LEU A 17 10.23 15.91 -13.96
CA LEU A 17 9.18 16.16 -12.96
C LEU A 17 8.32 14.94 -12.74
N ALA A 18 7.85 14.76 -11.51
CA ALA A 18 6.72 13.89 -11.13
C ALA A 18 5.51 14.75 -10.83
N VAL A 19 4.32 14.28 -11.25
CA VAL A 19 3.03 14.94 -10.99
C VAL A 19 2.23 14.10 -10.02
N THR A 20 1.63 14.75 -9.05
CA THR A 20 0.73 14.13 -8.08
C THR A 20 -0.71 14.12 -8.57
N GLY A 21 -1.59 13.39 -7.89
CA GLY A 21 -3.03 13.37 -8.18
C GLY A 21 -3.72 14.74 -8.06
N SER A 22 -3.14 15.68 -7.32
CA SER A 22 -3.58 17.08 -7.21
C SER A 22 -3.01 18.00 -8.31
N GLY A 23 -2.13 17.50 -9.18
CA GLY A 23 -1.47 18.29 -10.23
C GLY A 23 -0.21 19.04 -9.76
N VAL A 24 0.20 18.87 -8.51
CA VAL A 24 1.45 19.43 -7.98
C VAL A 24 2.65 18.69 -8.55
N MET A 25 3.68 19.42 -8.90
CA MET A 25 4.88 18.89 -9.55
C MET A 25 6.06 18.87 -8.59
N PHE A 26 6.81 17.76 -8.60
CA PHE A 26 8.01 17.57 -7.80
C PHE A 26 9.21 17.21 -8.68
N GLU A 27 10.39 17.72 -8.33
CA GLU A 27 11.66 17.30 -8.94
C GLU A 27 11.98 15.84 -8.55
N ARG A 28 12.39 15.00 -9.51
CA ARG A 28 12.69 13.58 -9.27
C ARG A 28 14.09 13.34 -8.74
N ASP A 29 15.02 14.23 -9.03
CA ASP A 29 16.44 14.10 -8.71
C ASP A 29 16.82 14.60 -7.32
N LYS A 30 15.87 15.27 -6.62
CA LYS A 30 16.09 15.79 -5.28
C LYS A 30 15.12 15.19 -4.29
N GLN A 31 15.65 14.36 -3.40
CA GLN A 31 14.88 13.88 -2.27
C GLN A 31 14.90 14.91 -1.13
N GLY A 32 13.72 15.37 -0.70
CA GLY A 32 13.57 16.23 0.47
C GLY A 32 13.97 15.51 1.77
N PHE A 33 14.25 16.28 2.82
CA PHE A 33 14.66 15.71 4.10
C PHE A 33 13.57 14.88 4.80
N LEU A 34 12.30 15.29 4.68
CA LEU A 34 11.17 14.52 5.25
C LEU A 34 11.00 13.15 4.57
N PRO A 35 10.91 13.06 3.23
CA PRO A 35 10.90 11.77 2.56
C PRO A 35 12.09 10.87 2.92
N LYS A 36 13.30 11.42 3.00
CA LYS A 36 14.49 10.68 3.40
C LYS A 36 14.42 10.16 4.85
N LEU A 37 13.87 10.96 5.75
CA LEU A 37 13.67 10.56 7.14
C LEU A 37 12.61 9.45 7.23
N MET A 38 11.51 9.57 6.47
CA MET A 38 10.44 8.56 6.43
C MET A 38 10.92 7.25 5.84
N GLU A 39 11.70 7.29 4.78
CA GLU A 39 12.33 6.12 4.17
C GLU A 39 13.16 5.34 5.19
N LYS A 40 14.05 6.03 5.92
CA LYS A 40 14.84 5.41 6.99
C LYS A 40 13.98 4.80 8.10
N MET A 41 12.93 5.49 8.53
CA MET A 41 12.00 4.96 9.54
C MET A 41 11.25 3.72 9.04
N TYR A 42 10.91 3.70 7.76
CA TYR A 42 10.27 2.55 7.12
C TYR A 42 11.21 1.35 7.04
N GLU A 43 12.45 1.56 6.62
CA GLU A 43 13.50 0.52 6.60
C GLU A 43 13.73 -0.06 7.98
N ASP A 44 13.91 0.79 9.00
CA ASP A 44 14.04 0.36 10.40
C ASP A 44 12.84 -0.52 10.82
N ARG A 45 11.62 -0.10 10.47
CA ARG A 45 10.41 -0.85 10.78
C ARG A 45 10.42 -2.23 10.13
N VAL A 46 10.80 -2.33 8.86
CA VAL A 46 10.90 -3.60 8.13
C VAL A 46 11.87 -4.55 8.82
N VAL A 47 13.03 -4.05 9.24
CA VAL A 47 14.05 -4.84 9.96
C VAL A 47 13.50 -5.37 11.29
N TYR A 48 12.88 -4.51 12.10
CA TYR A 48 12.29 -4.93 13.38
C TYR A 48 11.15 -5.93 13.18
N LYS A 49 10.29 -5.71 12.18
CA LYS A 49 9.20 -6.65 11.87
C LYS A 49 9.75 -8.02 11.47
N LYS A 50 10.77 -8.05 10.62
CA LYS A 50 11.40 -9.30 10.20
C LYS A 50 11.99 -10.06 11.38
N ARG A 51 12.77 -9.38 12.24
CA ARG A 51 13.33 -9.98 13.46
C ARG A 51 12.27 -10.52 14.43
N MET A 52 11.16 -9.79 14.57
CA MET A 52 10.02 -10.24 15.36
C MET A 52 9.46 -11.55 14.82
N LEU A 53 9.16 -11.60 13.51
CA LEU A 53 8.58 -12.80 12.88
C LEU A 53 9.52 -14.00 12.92
N GLU A 54 10.82 -13.81 12.73
CA GLU A 54 11.84 -14.86 12.85
C GLU A 54 11.88 -15.41 14.29
N ALA A 55 11.82 -14.54 15.29
CA ALA A 55 11.78 -14.95 16.70
C ALA A 55 10.46 -15.66 17.05
N GLU A 56 9.30 -15.20 16.52
CA GLU A 56 8.02 -15.88 16.69
C GLU A 56 8.02 -17.29 16.10
N GLN A 57 8.60 -17.48 14.91
CA GLN A 57 8.73 -18.81 14.29
C GLN A 57 9.62 -19.74 15.11
N GLN A 58 10.71 -19.23 15.71
CA GLN A 58 11.57 -20.00 16.60
C GLN A 58 10.87 -20.33 17.91
N TYR A 59 10.13 -19.37 18.47
CA TYR A 59 9.36 -19.55 19.69
C TYR A 59 8.28 -20.63 19.57
N GLN A 60 7.62 -20.74 18.41
CA GLN A 60 6.65 -21.81 18.15
C GLN A 60 7.28 -23.21 18.20
N LYS A 61 8.57 -23.33 17.86
CA LYS A 61 9.30 -24.61 17.88
C LYS A 61 9.90 -24.90 19.26
N THR A 62 10.46 -23.89 19.89
CA THR A 62 11.16 -24.00 21.18
C THR A 62 10.92 -22.73 21.99
N PRO A 63 9.87 -22.69 22.82
CA PRO A 63 9.57 -21.54 23.67
C PRO A 63 10.69 -21.30 24.67
N THR A 64 11.27 -20.09 24.66
CA THR A 64 12.25 -19.64 25.66
C THR A 64 11.97 -18.21 26.11
N PRO A 65 12.29 -17.84 27.37
CA PRO A 65 12.11 -16.47 27.86
C PRO A 65 12.91 -15.43 27.07
N GLU A 66 14.05 -15.82 26.54
CA GLU A 66 14.91 -14.96 25.71
C GLU A 66 14.21 -14.60 24.39
N LEU A 67 13.59 -15.58 23.72
CA LEU A 67 12.83 -15.35 22.49
C LEU A 67 11.59 -14.47 22.75
N GLU A 68 10.90 -14.68 23.86
CA GLU A 68 9.78 -13.84 24.26
C GLU A 68 10.19 -12.37 24.43
N LYS A 69 11.35 -12.13 25.08
CA LYS A 69 11.92 -10.79 25.22
C LYS A 69 12.28 -10.17 23.87
N ILE A 70 12.89 -10.93 22.96
CA ILE A 70 13.24 -10.47 21.61
C ILE A 70 11.97 -10.10 20.83
N ILE A 71 10.92 -10.91 20.90
CA ILE A 71 9.62 -10.64 20.26
C ILE A 71 9.04 -9.34 20.80
N ALA A 72 8.95 -9.19 22.12
CA ALA A 72 8.40 -8.00 22.76
C ALA A 72 9.17 -6.71 22.39
N GLN A 73 10.51 -6.77 22.42
CA GLN A 73 11.36 -5.63 22.04
C GLN A 73 11.14 -5.22 20.58
N ASN A 74 11.22 -6.17 19.66
CA ASN A 74 11.08 -5.87 18.24
C ASN A 74 9.64 -5.44 17.88
N LYS A 75 8.62 -6.01 18.54
CA LYS A 75 7.23 -5.58 18.43
C LYS A 75 7.04 -4.11 18.83
N ASN A 76 7.62 -3.71 19.97
CA ASN A 76 7.54 -2.32 20.43
C ASN A 76 8.29 -1.37 19.48
N MET A 77 9.48 -1.75 19.01
CA MET A 77 10.27 -0.93 18.10
C MET A 77 9.59 -0.74 16.75
N GLN A 78 9.03 -1.80 16.14
CA GLN A 78 8.31 -1.68 14.89
C GLN A 78 7.01 -0.86 15.04
N LEU A 79 6.33 -0.97 16.19
CA LEU A 79 5.13 -0.18 16.48
C LEU A 79 5.48 1.30 16.65
N ALA A 80 6.56 1.63 17.37
CA ALA A 80 7.04 3.00 17.50
C ALA A 80 7.35 3.63 16.13
N ARG A 81 8.02 2.90 15.22
CA ARG A 81 8.28 3.36 13.85
C ARG A 81 7.00 3.55 13.04
N LYS A 82 6.02 2.65 13.18
CA LYS A 82 4.69 2.80 12.55
C LYS A 82 3.98 4.07 13.00
N ILE A 83 4.00 4.36 14.31
CA ILE A 83 3.40 5.57 14.87
C ILE A 83 4.10 6.82 14.34
N GLN A 84 5.43 6.83 14.31
CA GLN A 84 6.22 7.95 13.78
C GLN A 84 5.91 8.24 12.30
N LEU A 85 5.80 7.20 11.45
CA LEU A 85 5.43 7.33 10.03
C LEU A 85 4.04 7.95 9.86
N ASN A 86 3.05 7.45 10.61
CA ASN A 86 1.69 7.97 10.53
C ASN A 86 1.59 9.40 11.09
N SER A 87 2.35 9.71 12.16
CA SER A 87 2.38 11.04 12.75
C SER A 87 3.02 12.08 11.83
N ALA A 88 4.00 11.70 11.02
CA ALA A 88 4.63 12.61 10.07
C ALA A 88 3.65 13.13 9.03
N TYR A 89 2.80 12.25 8.47
CA TYR A 89 1.72 12.67 7.58
C TYR A 89 0.73 13.60 8.29
N GLY A 90 0.26 13.22 9.48
CA GLY A 90 -0.65 14.05 10.27
C GLY A 90 -0.07 15.41 10.66
N ALA A 91 1.25 15.48 10.87
CA ALA A 91 1.94 16.73 11.16
C ALA A 91 1.93 17.69 9.96
N LEU A 92 2.07 17.19 8.73
CA LEU A 92 2.02 18.01 7.51
C LEU A 92 0.69 18.77 7.36
N SER A 93 -0.41 18.17 7.82
CA SER A 93 -1.75 18.78 7.80
C SER A 93 -2.02 19.68 9.01
N ASN A 94 -1.09 19.80 9.95
CA ASN A 94 -1.28 20.60 11.17
C ASN A 94 -0.66 21.98 11.03
N LYS A 95 -1.48 23.02 11.02
CA LYS A 95 -1.07 24.43 10.88
C LYS A 95 -0.05 24.92 11.91
N TYR A 96 0.10 24.24 13.03
CA TYR A 96 1.09 24.59 14.06
C TYR A 96 2.44 23.86 13.88
N PHE A 97 2.50 22.97 12.89
CA PHE A 97 3.75 22.27 12.59
C PHE A 97 4.69 23.18 11.80
N ARG A 98 5.98 23.17 12.13
CA ARG A 98 6.98 24.05 11.49
C ARG A 98 7.04 23.90 9.96
N TRP A 99 6.80 22.73 9.44
CA TRP A 99 6.81 22.41 8.00
C TRP A 99 5.41 22.04 7.51
N TYR A 100 4.40 22.75 8.06
CA TYR A 100 3.04 22.61 7.58
C TYR A 100 2.95 22.96 6.10
N ASP A 101 2.32 22.09 5.33
CA ASP A 101 2.04 22.28 3.90
C ASP A 101 0.82 21.45 3.51
N ASP A 102 -0.32 22.10 3.39
CA ASP A 102 -1.58 21.48 2.98
C ASP A 102 -1.50 20.91 1.59
N THR A 103 -0.81 21.59 0.68
CA THR A 103 -0.66 21.16 -0.70
C THR A 103 0.09 19.82 -0.78
N LEU A 104 1.09 19.65 0.08
CA LEU A 104 1.84 18.40 0.18
C LEU A 104 0.98 17.27 0.76
N ALA A 105 0.23 17.55 1.83
CA ALA A 105 -0.67 16.58 2.45
C ALA A 105 -1.78 16.15 1.49
N GLU A 106 -2.41 17.08 0.79
CA GLU A 106 -3.42 16.84 -0.23
C GLU A 106 -2.86 16.03 -1.40
N SER A 107 -1.64 16.34 -1.86
CA SER A 107 -0.96 15.61 -2.92
C SER A 107 -0.76 14.14 -2.60
N ILE A 108 -0.40 13.82 -1.36
CA ILE A 108 -0.25 12.43 -0.89
C ILE A 108 -1.60 11.71 -0.93
N THR A 109 -2.64 12.32 -0.38
CA THR A 109 -3.97 11.71 -0.27
C THR A 109 -4.61 11.49 -1.63
N LEU A 110 -4.63 12.51 -2.50
CA LEU A 110 -5.23 12.42 -3.83
C LEU A 110 -4.45 11.48 -4.73
N SER A 111 -3.13 11.38 -4.60
CA SER A 111 -2.33 10.39 -5.34
C SER A 111 -2.67 8.97 -4.89
N GLY A 112 -2.87 8.74 -3.59
CA GLY A 112 -3.34 7.46 -3.06
C GLY A 112 -4.72 7.08 -3.58
N GLN A 113 -5.67 8.00 -3.56
CA GLN A 113 -7.01 7.79 -4.11
C GLN A 113 -6.98 7.47 -5.60
N LEU A 114 -6.19 8.22 -6.38
CA LEU A 114 -6.03 7.97 -7.81
C LEU A 114 -5.46 6.58 -8.08
N ALA A 115 -4.45 6.17 -7.30
CA ALA A 115 -3.81 4.87 -7.43
C ALA A 115 -4.79 3.72 -7.16
N ILE A 116 -5.55 3.78 -6.05
CA ILE A 116 -6.49 2.70 -5.72
C ILE A 116 -7.64 2.62 -6.71
N MET A 117 -8.17 3.75 -7.19
CA MET A 117 -9.21 3.80 -8.22
C MET A 117 -8.71 3.22 -9.55
N TRP A 118 -7.49 3.55 -9.94
CA TRP A 118 -6.89 3.00 -11.15
C TRP A 118 -6.70 1.48 -11.05
N ILE A 119 -6.15 0.98 -9.94
CA ILE A 119 -5.96 -0.45 -9.71
C ILE A 119 -7.31 -1.18 -9.71
N ALA A 120 -8.35 -0.63 -9.08
CA ALA A 120 -9.70 -1.22 -9.06
C ALA A 120 -10.27 -1.36 -10.48
N ARG A 121 -10.10 -0.34 -11.31
CA ARG A 121 -10.53 -0.37 -12.72
C ARG A 121 -9.78 -1.43 -13.53
N GLU A 122 -8.46 -1.46 -13.42
CA GLU A 122 -7.63 -2.43 -14.13
C GLU A 122 -7.91 -3.87 -13.67
N MET A 123 -8.14 -4.05 -12.36
CA MET A 123 -8.51 -5.36 -11.80
C MET A 123 -9.84 -5.85 -12.36
N ASN A 124 -10.87 -4.98 -12.41
CA ASN A 124 -12.14 -5.33 -13.00
C ASN A 124 -12.01 -5.67 -14.50
N ALA A 125 -11.23 -4.89 -15.25
CA ALA A 125 -10.97 -5.17 -16.66
C ALA A 125 -10.25 -6.52 -16.86
N TYR A 126 -9.26 -6.81 -16.03
CA TYR A 126 -8.52 -8.07 -16.06
C TYR A 126 -9.42 -9.27 -15.73
N LEU A 127 -10.22 -9.19 -14.67
CA LEU A 127 -11.11 -10.27 -14.25
C LEU A 127 -12.26 -10.49 -15.25
N ASN A 128 -12.81 -9.43 -15.84
CA ASN A 128 -13.80 -9.55 -16.91
C ASN A 128 -13.22 -10.28 -18.13
N LYS A 129 -11.98 -10.00 -18.50
CA LYS A 129 -11.28 -10.72 -19.57
C LYS A 129 -11.01 -12.17 -19.20
N LEU A 130 -10.57 -12.45 -17.97
CA LEU A 130 -10.22 -13.79 -17.47
C LEU A 130 -11.46 -14.70 -17.40
N PHE A 131 -12.60 -14.17 -16.96
CA PHE A 131 -13.83 -14.92 -16.78
C PHE A 131 -14.80 -14.80 -17.96
N GLU A 132 -14.40 -14.09 -19.03
CA GLU A 132 -15.23 -13.88 -20.25
C GLU A 132 -16.57 -13.23 -19.91
N THR A 133 -16.58 -12.30 -18.95
CA THR A 133 -17.74 -11.50 -18.56
C THR A 133 -17.64 -10.10 -19.14
N LYS A 134 -18.77 -9.37 -19.16
CA LYS A 134 -18.84 -7.98 -19.62
C LYS A 134 -19.28 -7.10 -18.47
N ASP A 135 -18.48 -6.08 -18.16
CA ASP A 135 -18.80 -5.00 -17.19
C ASP A 135 -19.28 -5.50 -15.81
N ARG A 136 -18.84 -6.71 -15.39
CA ARG A 136 -19.10 -7.18 -14.04
C ARG A 136 -18.11 -6.51 -13.10
N ASP A 137 -18.65 -6.00 -11.98
CA ASP A 137 -17.82 -5.46 -10.90
C ASP A 137 -17.39 -6.59 -9.97
N TYR A 138 -16.09 -6.83 -9.89
CA TYR A 138 -15.46 -7.81 -9.02
C TYR A 138 -14.88 -7.18 -7.75
N VAL A 139 -14.65 -5.87 -7.79
CA VAL A 139 -14.14 -5.12 -6.64
C VAL A 139 -15.31 -4.74 -5.74
N ILE A 140 -15.42 -5.40 -4.59
CA ILE A 140 -16.53 -5.22 -3.64
C ILE A 140 -16.35 -3.95 -2.81
N ALA A 141 -15.11 -3.68 -2.37
CA ALA A 141 -14.77 -2.54 -1.55
C ALA A 141 -13.29 -2.20 -1.67
N CYS A 142 -12.95 -0.95 -1.42
CA CYS A 142 -11.58 -0.46 -1.29
C CYS A 142 -11.42 0.23 0.07
N ASP A 143 -10.27 0.02 0.70
CA ASP A 143 -9.92 0.71 1.94
C ASP A 143 -8.45 1.16 1.87
N THR A 144 -8.23 2.46 1.77
CA THR A 144 -6.93 3.15 1.75
C THR A 144 -5.97 2.61 0.66
N ASP A 145 -5.34 1.46 0.89
CA ASP A 145 -4.34 0.80 0.05
C ASP A 145 -4.66 -0.69 -0.21
N SER A 146 -5.83 -1.12 0.16
CA SER A 146 -6.32 -2.48 -0.03
C SER A 146 -7.63 -2.53 -0.79
N MET A 147 -7.90 -3.63 -1.47
CA MET A 147 -9.18 -3.89 -2.12
C MET A 147 -9.68 -5.30 -1.81
N TYR A 148 -10.99 -5.42 -1.75
CA TYR A 148 -11.68 -6.69 -1.59
C TYR A 148 -12.28 -7.07 -2.94
N ILE A 149 -11.96 -8.25 -3.42
CA ILE A 149 -12.46 -8.77 -4.70
C ILE A 149 -13.26 -10.05 -4.48
N THR A 150 -14.31 -10.25 -5.28
CA THR A 150 -15.02 -11.54 -5.31
C THR A 150 -14.37 -12.48 -6.29
N LEU A 151 -14.06 -13.70 -5.83
CA LEU A 151 -13.50 -14.78 -6.64
C LEU A 151 -14.52 -15.91 -6.87
N GLU A 152 -15.81 -15.64 -6.66
CA GLU A 152 -16.90 -16.60 -6.88
C GLU A 152 -16.81 -17.31 -8.25
N PRO A 153 -16.57 -16.63 -9.39
CA PRO A 153 -16.43 -17.31 -10.66
C PRO A 153 -15.20 -18.21 -10.77
N LEU A 154 -14.12 -17.90 -10.04
CA LEU A 154 -12.95 -18.77 -9.96
C LEU A 154 -13.28 -20.06 -9.21
N VAL A 155 -13.97 -19.94 -8.07
CA VAL A 155 -14.44 -21.07 -7.26
C VAL A 155 -15.35 -21.98 -8.08
N ALA A 156 -16.30 -21.41 -8.83
CA ALA A 156 -17.19 -22.15 -9.73
C ALA A 156 -16.42 -22.87 -10.85
N ARG A 157 -15.53 -22.18 -11.55
CA ARG A 157 -14.70 -22.76 -12.64
C ARG A 157 -13.80 -23.92 -12.17
N CYS A 158 -13.32 -23.85 -10.92
CA CYS A 158 -12.48 -24.88 -10.33
C CYS A 158 -13.27 -26.04 -9.69
N GLY A 159 -14.61 -26.00 -9.78
CA GLY A 159 -15.46 -27.05 -9.20
C GLY A 159 -15.39 -27.13 -7.67
N LEU A 160 -15.12 -25.99 -7.03
CA LEU A 160 -14.98 -25.89 -5.57
C LEU A 160 -16.27 -25.44 -4.88
N GLU A 161 -17.36 -25.29 -5.63
CA GLU A 161 -18.69 -24.95 -5.11
C GLU A 161 -19.17 -26.04 -4.16
N GLY A 162 -19.64 -25.62 -2.97
CA GLY A 162 -20.14 -26.51 -1.94
C GLY A 162 -19.08 -27.30 -1.16
N LYS A 163 -17.77 -27.07 -1.42
CA LYS A 163 -16.70 -27.61 -0.58
C LYS A 163 -16.55 -26.84 0.74
N ASP A 164 -15.81 -27.46 1.67
CA ASP A 164 -15.49 -26.83 2.95
C ASP A 164 -14.79 -25.48 2.69
N PRO A 165 -15.25 -24.38 3.33
CA PRO A 165 -14.63 -23.07 3.21
C PRO A 165 -13.12 -23.06 3.44
N LEU A 166 -12.60 -23.90 4.33
CA LEU A 166 -11.16 -24.02 4.60
C LEU A 166 -10.37 -24.61 3.41
N GLU A 167 -10.99 -25.52 2.64
CA GLU A 167 -10.37 -26.04 1.41
C GLU A 167 -10.33 -25.00 0.32
N VAL A 168 -11.41 -24.22 0.17
CA VAL A 168 -11.48 -23.12 -0.79
C VAL A 168 -10.44 -22.06 -0.47
N VAL A 169 -10.29 -21.64 0.79
CA VAL A 169 -9.28 -20.67 1.23
C VAL A 169 -7.86 -21.18 0.93
N LYS A 170 -7.55 -22.42 1.27
CA LYS A 170 -6.24 -23.03 0.98
C LYS A 170 -5.90 -23.04 -0.52
N PHE A 171 -6.92 -23.26 -1.36
CA PHE A 171 -6.74 -23.22 -2.81
C PHE A 171 -6.48 -21.80 -3.32
N LEU A 172 -7.15 -20.81 -2.75
CA LEU A 172 -7.01 -19.39 -3.16
C LEU A 172 -5.70 -18.75 -2.65
N ASP A 173 -5.11 -19.30 -1.57
CA ASP A 173 -3.84 -18.85 -0.98
C ASP A 173 -2.60 -19.48 -1.64
N ALA A 174 -2.78 -20.45 -2.50
CA ALA A 174 -1.69 -21.17 -3.18
C ALA A 174 -1.29 -20.50 -4.51
#